data_a68bbcc1e05dd6aabab9b9139589ae04
#
_entry.id   a68bbcc1e05dd6aabab9b9139589ae04
#
_cell.length_a   1.000
_cell.length_b   1.000
_cell.length_c   1.000
_cell.angle_alpha   90.00
_cell.angle_beta   90.00
_cell.angle_gamma   90.00
#
_symmetry.space_group_name_H-M   'P 1'
#
loop_
_entity.id
_entity.type
_entity.pdbx_description
1 polymer ?
#
loop_
_entity_poly.entity_id
_entity_poly.type
_entity_poly.pdbx_seq_one_letter_code
_entity_poly.pdbx_strand_id
1 'polypeptide(L)'
;MHSNLAAGALEERVFMFTAIQSHVDRKKLTPMTRLAQDLDITGEDASEFFDAFGKEFHVDLSELKMRWDQHFHAEAGLLLNTVLVSLGCVTLAGSLLVLFNFGGLFWSYNYFSPYRMYRTPIWIGSGFASLISWIVAWHHNRTSIPITIADLIDAADAGRWVKSYGARS
;
A
#
# COMPACT_ATOMS: atom_id res chain seq x y z
N MET A 1 26.17 -29.35 16.77
CA MET A 1 24.83 -29.53 17.38
C MET A 1 24.33 -28.26 18.09
N HIS A 2 25.20 -27.40 18.64
CA HIS A 2 24.80 -26.18 19.36
C HIS A 2 24.28 -25.05 18.45
N SER A 3 24.73 -24.97 17.19
CA SER A 3 24.30 -23.90 16.25
C SER A 3 22.81 -23.98 15.88
N ASN A 4 22.24 -25.17 15.71
CA ASN A 4 20.84 -25.34 15.36
C ASN A 4 19.88 -25.00 16.51
N LEU A 5 20.28 -25.16 17.76
CA LEU A 5 19.47 -24.78 18.92
C LEU A 5 19.44 -23.27 19.09
N ALA A 6 20.54 -22.59 18.82
CA ALA A 6 20.61 -21.12 18.89
C ALA A 6 19.79 -20.46 17.76
N ALA A 7 19.83 -20.99 16.54
CA ALA A 7 19.05 -20.51 15.40
C ALA A 7 17.55 -20.66 15.66
N GLY A 8 17.07 -21.79 16.17
CA GLY A 8 15.66 -21.98 16.50
C GLY A 8 15.16 -21.06 17.63
N ALA A 9 16.04 -20.76 18.59
CA ALA A 9 15.72 -19.81 19.66
C ALA A 9 15.60 -18.37 19.14
N LEU A 10 16.46 -17.96 18.20
CA LEU A 10 16.38 -16.64 17.57
C LEU A 10 15.10 -16.51 16.73
N GLU A 11 14.82 -17.52 15.91
CA GLU A 11 13.61 -17.58 15.10
C GLU A 11 12.35 -17.40 15.96
N GLU A 12 12.22 -18.16 17.05
CA GLU A 12 11.06 -18.06 17.95
C GLU A 12 10.97 -16.69 18.62
N ARG A 13 12.10 -16.07 18.97
CA ARG A 13 12.12 -14.70 19.51
C ARG A 13 11.61 -13.68 18.50
N VAL A 14 12.00 -13.78 17.22
CA VAL A 14 11.52 -12.90 16.15
C VAL A 14 10.01 -13.07 15.95
N PHE A 15 9.52 -14.31 15.97
CA PHE A 15 8.08 -14.58 15.88
C PHE A 15 7.31 -14.00 17.06
N MET A 16 7.81 -14.18 18.29
CA MET A 16 7.16 -13.63 19.49
C MET A 16 7.16 -12.11 19.47
N PHE A 17 8.26 -11.48 19.07
CA PHE A 17 8.34 -10.03 18.89
C PHE A 17 7.29 -9.56 17.88
N THR A 18 7.23 -10.18 16.70
CA THR A 18 6.26 -9.82 15.65
C THR A 18 4.83 -10.01 16.14
N ALA A 19 4.53 -11.11 16.86
CA ALA A 19 3.19 -11.36 17.42
C ALA A 19 2.76 -10.25 18.41
N ILE A 20 3.67 -9.81 19.26
CA ILE A 20 3.42 -8.76 20.25
C ILE A 20 3.17 -7.42 19.53
N GLN A 21 4.03 -7.03 18.59
CA GLN A 21 3.95 -5.76 17.88
C GLN A 21 2.75 -5.68 16.96
N SER A 22 2.37 -6.77 16.30
CA SER A 22 1.22 -6.81 15.39
C SER A 22 -0.11 -7.17 16.07
N HIS A 23 -0.10 -7.50 17.37
CA HIS A 23 -1.27 -7.99 18.11
C HIS A 23 -1.92 -9.24 17.50
N VAL A 24 -1.14 -10.04 16.76
CA VAL A 24 -1.58 -11.28 16.09
C VAL A 24 -1.10 -12.50 16.86
N ASP A 25 -1.94 -13.54 16.96
CA ASP A 25 -1.55 -14.80 17.61
C ASP A 25 -0.34 -15.42 16.89
N ARG A 26 0.70 -15.77 17.68
CA ARG A 26 1.93 -16.43 17.20
C ARG A 26 1.62 -17.64 16.29
N LYS A 27 0.56 -18.40 16.57
CA LYS A 27 0.16 -19.59 15.80
C LYS A 27 -0.24 -19.30 14.37
N LYS A 28 -0.62 -18.05 14.06
CA LYS A 28 -1.01 -17.62 12.72
C LYS A 28 0.16 -17.11 11.89
N LEU A 29 1.31 -16.88 12.54
CA LEU A 29 2.50 -16.35 11.88
C LEU A 29 3.32 -17.50 11.28
N THR A 30 3.78 -17.30 10.06
CA THR A 30 4.68 -18.18 9.32
C THR A 30 5.88 -17.38 8.81
N PRO A 31 6.99 -18.02 8.44
CA PRO A 31 8.13 -17.31 7.84
C PRO A 31 7.75 -16.49 6.59
N MET A 32 6.71 -16.93 5.85
CA MET A 32 6.22 -16.25 4.64
C MET A 32 5.20 -15.17 4.90
N THR A 33 4.80 -14.94 6.16
CA THR A 33 3.87 -13.86 6.53
C THR A 33 4.50 -12.51 6.21
N ARG A 34 3.79 -11.68 5.44
CA ARG A 34 4.24 -10.38 4.96
C ARG A 34 3.76 -9.28 5.90
N LEU A 35 4.67 -8.39 6.32
CA LEU A 35 4.37 -7.38 7.32
C LEU A 35 3.27 -6.41 6.87
N ALA A 36 3.41 -5.83 5.67
CA ALA A 36 2.46 -4.84 5.19
C ALA A 36 1.14 -5.46 4.69
N GLN A 37 1.19 -6.63 4.02
CA GLN A 37 0.01 -7.19 3.35
C GLN A 37 -0.83 -8.10 4.25
N ASP A 38 -0.19 -8.81 5.18
CA ASP A 38 -0.86 -9.83 6.00
C ASP A 38 -1.06 -9.36 7.45
N LEU A 39 -0.23 -8.42 7.94
CA LEU A 39 -0.29 -7.88 9.29
C LEU A 39 -0.68 -6.40 9.35
N ASP A 40 -0.89 -5.77 8.19
CA ASP A 40 -1.27 -4.35 8.05
C ASP A 40 -0.28 -3.36 8.71
N ILE A 41 0.99 -3.77 8.85
CA ILE A 41 2.05 -2.94 9.41
C ILE A 41 2.55 -2.01 8.30
N THR A 42 2.04 -0.77 8.28
CA THR A 42 2.34 0.24 7.24
C THR A 42 2.60 1.61 7.87
N GLY A 43 3.07 2.55 7.07
CA GLY A 43 3.22 3.94 7.49
C GLY A 43 4.04 4.14 8.75
N GLU A 44 3.47 4.83 9.74
CA GLU A 44 4.11 5.13 11.03
C GLU A 44 4.32 3.86 11.86
N ASP A 45 3.33 2.95 11.87
CA ASP A 45 3.42 1.67 12.58
C ASP A 45 4.61 0.83 12.09
N ALA A 46 4.89 0.85 10.78
CA ALA A 46 6.07 0.18 10.23
C ALA A 46 7.38 0.84 10.72
N SER A 47 7.43 2.17 10.82
CA SER A 47 8.60 2.87 11.34
C SER A 47 8.86 2.52 12.80
N GLU A 48 7.82 2.52 13.63
CA GLU A 48 7.92 2.14 15.05
C GLU A 48 8.33 0.67 15.21
N PHE A 49 7.73 -0.22 14.42
CA PHE A 49 8.06 -1.64 14.41
C PHE A 49 9.55 -1.87 14.11
N PHE A 50 10.09 -1.25 13.05
CA PHE A 50 11.49 -1.44 12.69
C PHE A 50 12.45 -0.76 13.65
N ASP A 51 12.10 0.38 14.24
CA ASP A 51 12.91 1.00 15.28
C ASP A 51 12.98 0.12 16.55
N ALA A 52 11.86 -0.50 16.94
CA ALA A 52 11.82 -1.45 18.04
C ALA A 52 12.60 -2.73 17.71
N PHE A 53 12.44 -3.26 16.49
CA PHE A 53 13.16 -4.44 16.00
C PHE A 53 14.69 -4.22 15.99
N GLY A 54 15.13 -3.09 15.46
CA GLY A 54 16.57 -2.76 15.43
C GLY A 54 17.18 -2.65 16.83
N LYS A 55 16.43 -2.13 17.81
CA LYS A 55 16.86 -2.04 19.22
C LYS A 55 16.91 -3.42 19.90
N GLU A 56 15.86 -4.24 19.71
CA GLU A 56 15.72 -5.54 20.38
C GLU A 56 16.74 -6.55 19.87
N PHE A 57 16.96 -6.59 18.56
CA PHE A 57 17.86 -7.57 17.92
C PHE A 57 19.22 -7.01 17.54
N HIS A 58 19.52 -5.75 17.83
CA HIS A 58 20.78 -5.06 17.51
C HIS A 58 21.10 -5.09 16.00
N VAL A 59 20.07 -4.89 15.17
CA VAL A 59 20.18 -4.94 13.71
C VAL A 59 20.42 -3.54 13.14
N ASP A 60 21.42 -3.40 12.29
CA ASP A 60 21.59 -2.18 11.49
C ASP A 60 20.56 -2.16 10.35
N LEU A 61 19.64 -1.20 10.40
CA LEU A 61 18.56 -1.00 9.44
C LEU A 61 18.84 0.15 8.46
N SER A 62 20.07 0.65 8.38
CA SER A 62 20.44 1.79 7.52
C SER A 62 20.10 1.52 6.05
N GLU A 63 20.34 0.32 5.56
CA GLU A 63 20.04 -0.07 4.18
C GLU A 63 18.51 -0.13 3.91
N LEU A 64 17.74 -0.64 4.86
CA LEU A 64 16.27 -0.64 4.77
C LEU A 64 15.74 0.80 4.74
N LYS A 65 16.25 1.67 5.62
CA LYS A 65 15.84 3.08 5.70
C LYS A 65 16.15 3.85 4.41
N MET A 66 17.28 3.58 3.75
CA MET A 66 17.60 4.18 2.44
C MET A 66 16.65 3.73 1.31
N ARG A 67 16.00 2.58 1.45
CA ARG A 67 15.10 2.01 0.45
C ARG A 67 13.66 1.90 0.94
N TRP A 68 13.30 2.71 1.94
CA TRP A 68 12.01 2.67 2.61
C TRP A 68 10.82 2.76 1.64
N ASP A 69 10.93 3.65 0.67
CA ASP A 69 9.95 3.90 -0.38
C ASP A 69 9.65 2.69 -1.28
N GLN A 70 10.57 1.72 -1.35
CA GLN A 70 10.37 0.48 -2.11
C GLN A 70 9.51 -0.55 -1.36
N HIS A 71 9.43 -0.44 -0.04
CA HIS A 71 8.72 -1.37 0.84
C HIS A 71 7.42 -0.78 1.37
N PHE A 72 7.47 0.48 1.78
CA PHE A 72 6.36 1.18 2.40
C PHE A 72 6.04 2.44 1.63
N HIS A 73 4.78 2.59 1.25
CA HIS A 73 4.32 3.81 0.60
C HIS A 73 4.13 4.91 1.65
N ALA A 74 4.48 6.14 1.30
CA ALA A 74 4.20 7.29 2.15
C ALA A 74 2.69 7.44 2.35
N GLU A 75 2.24 7.60 3.59
CA GLU A 75 0.81 7.77 3.94
C GLU A 75 0.16 8.95 3.21
N ALA A 76 0.93 10.01 2.92
CA ALA A 76 0.46 11.11 2.08
C ALA A 76 -0.02 10.65 0.70
N GLY A 77 0.59 9.60 0.13
CA GLY A 77 0.14 8.97 -1.11
C GLY A 77 -1.21 8.27 -0.95
N LEU A 78 -1.44 7.63 0.17
CA LEU A 78 -2.69 6.93 0.47
C LEU A 78 -3.85 7.92 0.63
N LEU A 79 -3.66 9.01 1.38
CA LEU A 79 -4.67 10.06 1.56
C LEU A 79 -4.99 10.75 0.23
N LEU A 80 -3.97 11.14 -0.53
CA LEU A 80 -4.16 11.76 -1.84
C LEU A 80 -4.91 10.81 -2.78
N ASN A 81 -4.57 9.53 -2.76
CA ASN A 81 -5.23 8.51 -3.57
C ASN A 81 -6.70 8.33 -3.16
N THR A 82 -7.01 8.28 -1.87
CA THR A 82 -8.38 8.20 -1.35
C THR A 82 -9.20 9.41 -1.77
N VAL A 83 -8.63 10.62 -1.69
CA VAL A 83 -9.28 11.86 -2.14
C VAL A 83 -9.54 11.83 -3.65
N LEU A 84 -8.55 11.42 -4.45
CA LEU A 84 -8.69 11.33 -5.91
C LEU A 84 -9.73 10.29 -6.33
N VAL A 85 -9.76 9.13 -5.70
CA VAL A 85 -10.76 8.08 -5.95
C VAL A 85 -12.15 8.56 -5.54
N SER A 86 -12.30 9.21 -4.39
CA SER A 86 -13.59 9.77 -3.94
C SER A 86 -14.11 10.84 -4.90
N LEU A 87 -13.24 11.75 -5.32
CA LEU A 87 -13.58 12.79 -6.32
C LEU A 87 -13.98 12.15 -7.66
N GLY A 88 -13.29 11.08 -8.06
CA GLY A 88 -13.59 10.29 -9.23
C GLY A 88 -14.97 9.63 -9.17
N CYS A 89 -15.33 9.04 -8.05
CA CYS A 89 -16.65 8.45 -7.84
C CYS A 89 -17.77 9.51 -7.91
N VAL A 90 -17.56 10.68 -7.30
CA VAL A 90 -18.53 11.78 -7.33
C VAL A 90 -18.71 12.31 -8.76
N THR A 91 -17.64 12.49 -9.52
CA THR A 91 -17.72 12.94 -10.92
C THR A 91 -18.35 11.89 -11.84
N LEU A 92 -18.08 10.61 -11.63
CA LEU A 92 -18.73 9.51 -12.35
C LEU A 92 -20.24 9.45 -12.05
N ALA A 93 -20.62 9.53 -10.78
CA ALA A 93 -22.02 9.53 -10.37
C ALA A 93 -22.76 10.77 -10.95
N GLY A 94 -22.13 11.94 -10.91
CA GLY A 94 -22.66 13.16 -11.54
C GLY A 94 -22.82 13.03 -13.05
N SER A 95 -21.85 12.40 -13.72
CA SER A 95 -21.90 12.15 -15.17
C SER A 95 -23.03 11.18 -15.53
N LEU A 96 -23.22 10.12 -14.76
CA LEU A 96 -24.32 9.16 -14.94
C LEU A 96 -25.67 9.82 -14.71
N LEU A 97 -25.82 10.62 -13.65
CA LEU A 97 -27.06 11.37 -13.39
C LEU A 97 -27.39 12.32 -14.53
N VAL A 98 -26.39 13.01 -15.09
CA VAL A 98 -26.58 13.89 -16.27
C VAL A 98 -26.99 13.05 -17.48
N LEU A 99 -26.37 11.90 -17.74
CA LEU A 99 -26.73 11.02 -18.85
C LEU A 99 -28.16 10.45 -18.70
N PHE A 100 -28.54 10.01 -17.51
CA PHE A 100 -29.90 9.49 -17.26
C PHE A 100 -30.96 10.59 -17.31
N ASN A 101 -30.69 11.79 -16.81
CA ASN A 101 -31.60 12.93 -16.97
C ASN A 101 -31.69 13.42 -18.43
N PHE A 102 -30.62 13.28 -19.22
CA PHE A 102 -30.65 13.61 -20.63
C PHE A 102 -31.55 12.68 -21.45
N GLY A 103 -31.66 11.40 -21.08
CA GLY A 103 -32.59 10.45 -21.73
C GLY A 103 -34.06 10.87 -21.61
N GLY A 104 -34.43 11.52 -20.48
CA GLY A 104 -35.78 12.04 -20.28
C GLY A 104 -36.02 13.45 -20.82
N LEU A 105 -34.99 14.30 -20.83
CA LEU A 105 -35.07 15.70 -21.27
C LEU A 105 -34.74 15.90 -22.74
N PHE A 106 -34.19 14.90 -23.41
CA PHE A 106 -33.80 14.99 -24.83
C PHE A 106 -35.03 15.18 -25.74
N TRP A 107 -36.22 14.82 -25.26
CA TRP A 107 -37.44 14.91 -26.05
C TRP A 107 -38.21 16.21 -25.88
N SER A 108 -37.85 17.08 -24.93
CA SER A 108 -38.79 18.15 -24.53
C SER A 108 -38.32 19.60 -24.60
N TYR A 109 -37.06 19.98 -24.68
CA TYR A 109 -36.74 21.43 -24.65
C TYR A 109 -35.40 21.85 -25.32
N ASN A 110 -35.57 22.69 -26.33
CA ASN A 110 -34.61 23.65 -26.92
C ASN A 110 -33.17 23.25 -27.23
N TYR A 111 -32.97 22.92 -28.50
CA TYR A 111 -31.72 22.58 -29.16
C TYR A 111 -30.64 23.70 -29.24
N PHE A 112 -30.90 24.88 -28.80
CA PHE A 112 -30.07 26.08 -29.01
C PHE A 112 -29.68 26.82 -27.73
N SER A 113 -28.99 26.19 -26.78
CA SER A 113 -28.34 26.89 -25.69
C SER A 113 -26.82 26.83 -25.85
N PRO A 114 -26.08 27.96 -25.99
CA PRO A 114 -24.62 27.98 -26.13
C PRO A 114 -23.89 27.39 -24.91
N TYR A 115 -24.54 27.30 -23.74
CA TYR A 115 -24.01 26.68 -22.54
C TYR A 115 -23.89 25.15 -22.61
N ARG A 116 -24.52 24.50 -23.59
CA ARG A 116 -24.50 23.04 -23.77
C ARG A 116 -23.19 22.54 -24.35
N MET A 117 -22.53 23.31 -25.18
CA MET A 117 -21.30 22.92 -25.91
C MET A 117 -20.09 22.72 -24.99
N TYR A 118 -20.10 23.36 -23.82
CA TYR A 118 -18.97 23.27 -22.86
C TYR A 118 -19.19 22.26 -21.73
N ARG A 119 -20.42 21.80 -21.48
CA ARG A 119 -20.73 20.89 -20.36
C ARG A 119 -20.29 19.46 -20.62
N THR A 120 -20.52 18.94 -21.82
CA THR A 120 -20.18 17.57 -22.21
C THR A 120 -18.67 17.29 -22.19
N PRO A 121 -17.78 18.12 -22.76
CA PRO A 121 -16.34 17.83 -22.74
C PRO A 121 -15.74 17.91 -21.33
N ILE A 122 -16.26 18.77 -20.44
CA ILE A 122 -15.77 18.86 -19.05
C ILE A 122 -16.08 17.58 -18.27
N TRP A 123 -17.28 17.01 -18.42
CA TRP A 123 -17.68 15.79 -17.74
C TRP A 123 -16.95 14.55 -18.27
N ILE A 124 -16.74 14.47 -19.58
CA ILE A 124 -15.97 13.39 -20.21
C ILE A 124 -14.50 13.48 -19.76
N GLY A 125 -13.92 14.68 -19.77
CA GLY A 125 -12.54 14.89 -19.32
C GLY A 125 -12.32 14.52 -17.85
N SER A 126 -13.26 14.86 -16.97
CA SER A 126 -13.18 14.51 -15.54
C SER A 126 -13.28 13.00 -15.30
N GLY A 127 -14.13 12.29 -16.05
CA GLY A 127 -14.24 10.84 -15.99
C GLY A 127 -12.96 10.13 -16.41
N PHE A 128 -12.32 10.57 -17.49
CA PHE A 128 -11.01 10.04 -17.92
C PHE A 128 -9.89 10.33 -16.92
N ALA A 129 -9.83 11.54 -16.38
CA ALA A 129 -8.84 11.89 -15.35
C ALA A 129 -8.98 11.00 -14.10
N SER A 130 -10.20 10.71 -13.67
CA SER A 130 -10.49 9.82 -12.55
C SER A 130 -10.09 8.38 -12.83
N LEU A 131 -10.34 7.87 -14.02
CA LEU A 131 -9.96 6.52 -14.43
C LEU A 131 -8.43 6.38 -14.47
N ILE A 132 -7.74 7.37 -15.03
CA ILE A 132 -6.26 7.38 -15.06
C ILE A 132 -5.70 7.43 -13.64
N SER A 133 -6.23 8.26 -12.75
CA SER A 133 -5.81 8.33 -11.36
C SER A 133 -6.01 7.00 -10.65
N TRP A 134 -7.13 6.33 -10.89
CA TRP A 134 -7.40 5.01 -10.31
C TRP A 134 -6.43 3.94 -10.83
N ILE A 135 -6.13 3.92 -12.14
CA ILE A 135 -5.17 2.99 -12.73
C ILE A 135 -3.76 3.22 -12.18
N VAL A 136 -3.32 4.48 -12.06
CA VAL A 136 -2.01 4.85 -11.50
C VAL A 136 -1.93 4.41 -10.04
N ALA A 137 -2.95 4.67 -9.26
CA ALA A 137 -3.05 4.25 -7.87
C ALA A 137 -2.99 2.74 -7.70
N TRP A 138 -3.74 2.00 -8.53
CA TRP A 138 -3.75 0.55 -8.51
C TRP A 138 -2.39 -0.06 -8.92
N HIS A 139 -1.74 0.53 -9.91
CA HIS A 139 -0.41 0.10 -10.35
C HIS A 139 0.66 0.38 -9.28
N HIS A 140 0.61 1.55 -8.66
CA HIS A 140 1.55 1.95 -7.61
C HIS A 140 1.45 1.05 -6.37
N ASN A 141 0.24 0.68 -5.97
CA ASN A 141 0.02 -0.19 -4.80
C ASN A 141 0.48 -1.65 -5.00
N ARG A 142 0.72 -2.08 -6.25
CA ARG A 142 1.20 -3.45 -6.56
C ARG A 142 2.71 -3.59 -6.64
N THR A 143 3.45 -2.51 -6.58
CA THR A 143 4.92 -2.52 -6.82
C THR A 143 5.77 -2.57 -5.57
N SER A 144 5.18 -2.57 -4.36
CA SER A 144 5.95 -2.69 -3.12
C SER A 144 6.61 -4.07 -3.00
N ILE A 145 7.88 -4.06 -2.63
CA ILE A 145 8.63 -5.29 -2.35
C ILE A 145 8.22 -5.78 -0.95
N PRO A 146 7.55 -6.93 -0.83
CA PRO A 146 7.06 -7.40 0.45
C PRO A 146 8.23 -7.74 1.38
N ILE A 147 8.12 -7.39 2.65
CA ILE A 147 9.00 -7.85 3.72
C ILE A 147 8.29 -8.98 4.46
N THR A 148 8.96 -10.11 4.60
CA THR A 148 8.46 -11.29 5.29
C THR A 148 9.13 -11.48 6.66
N ILE A 149 8.54 -12.31 7.53
CA ILE A 149 9.17 -12.67 8.80
C ILE A 149 10.50 -13.38 8.57
N ALA A 150 10.65 -14.16 7.47
CA ALA A 150 11.93 -14.77 7.11
C ALA A 150 13.03 -13.70 6.89
N ASP A 151 12.71 -12.60 6.22
CA ASP A 151 13.67 -11.48 6.04
C ASP A 151 14.11 -10.88 7.39
N LEU A 152 13.21 -10.83 8.39
CA LEU A 152 13.54 -10.38 9.75
C LEU A 152 14.47 -11.34 10.46
N ILE A 153 14.24 -12.65 10.33
CA ILE A 153 15.07 -13.69 10.93
C ILE A 153 16.48 -13.61 10.34
N ASP A 154 16.60 -13.50 9.01
CA ASP A 154 17.88 -13.36 8.31
C ASP A 154 18.62 -12.10 8.74
N ALA A 155 17.90 -10.97 8.89
CA ALA A 155 18.47 -9.72 9.36
C ALA A 155 18.95 -9.80 10.82
N ALA A 156 18.19 -10.46 11.69
CA ALA A 156 18.54 -10.67 13.10
C ALA A 156 19.76 -11.58 13.27
N ASP A 157 19.89 -12.62 12.44
CA ASP A 157 21.05 -13.51 12.43
C ASP A 157 22.32 -12.81 11.92
N ALA A 158 22.18 -11.96 10.87
CA ALA A 158 23.28 -11.22 10.29
C ALA A 158 23.67 -9.95 11.06
N GLY A 159 22.84 -9.46 11.99
CA GLY A 159 23.01 -8.19 12.69
C GLY A 159 22.87 -6.95 11.79
N ARG A 160 22.41 -7.12 10.55
CA ARG A 160 22.17 -6.06 9.57
C ARG A 160 21.09 -6.47 8.58
N TRP A 161 20.51 -5.49 7.89
CA TRP A 161 19.56 -5.77 6.81
C TRP A 161 20.27 -6.46 5.63
N VAL A 162 19.77 -7.66 5.24
CA VAL A 162 20.42 -8.51 4.22
C VAL A 162 19.51 -8.89 3.05
N LYS A 163 18.34 -8.24 2.92
CA LYS A 163 17.41 -8.60 1.85
C LYS A 163 18.06 -8.40 0.47
N SER A 164 18.20 -9.51 -0.26
CA SER A 164 18.66 -9.50 -1.65
C SER A 164 17.55 -8.92 -2.54
N TYR A 165 17.75 -7.72 -3.01
CA TYR A 165 16.92 -7.12 -4.06
C TYR A 165 17.33 -7.72 -5.40
N GLY A 166 16.95 -8.98 -5.64
CA GLY A 166 17.22 -9.65 -6.90
C GLY A 166 16.75 -8.82 -8.07
N ALA A 167 17.61 -8.58 -9.04
CA ALA A 167 17.26 -7.97 -10.30
C ALA A 167 16.06 -8.74 -10.89
N ARG A 168 14.92 -8.08 -11.02
CA ARG A 168 13.79 -8.64 -11.77
C ARG A 168 14.25 -8.79 -13.23
N SER A 169 14.59 -10.02 -13.59
CA SER A 169 14.75 -10.43 -15.00
C SER A 169 13.41 -10.43 -15.72
#